data_418fa243eeedc78d2182bded319273a5
#
_entry.id   418fa243eeedc78d2182bded319273a5
#
_cell.length_a   1.000
_cell.length_b   1.000
_cell.length_c   1.000
_cell.angle_alpha   90.00
_cell.angle_beta   90.00
_cell.angle_gamma   90.00
#
_symmetry.space_group_name_H-M   'P 1'
#
loop_
_entity.id
_entity.type
_entity.pdbx_description
1 polymer ?
#
loop_
_entity_poly.entity_id
_entity_poly.type
_entity_poly.pdbx_seq_one_letter_code
_entity_poly.pdbx_strand_id
1 'polypeptide(L)'
;MAKDIKFEMEARDLLKKGVDALADAVKVTLGPKGRNVIIDKPYGAPQITKDGVTVAKEIELEDKFQNMGAQLVKEVASKTNDDAGDGTTTATILAQSIIGVGLKNVTAGANPMDLKRGIDKAVLKVIESIRSQATDVGDDLKKIENIAKISANGDETIGRLIAEAMEKVSKEGVITVEEAKGTETYVDVVEGMQFDRGYISPYFVTDTEKMEVQFESPLILIHDKKISTLKDMLPILEKAVETGKPLLIIAEDIDSEALTTLVVHRLRGSLKIAAVKAPGFGDRRKEMLEDIAILTGGVVISEEKGLALESATLEMLGSAEKITIDKDNTTIVNGAGDKDGIDNRVTQIRSQIEKTTSDYDREKLQERLAKLAGGVAVLYVGAASEVEMKEKKDRVEDALSATRAAVEEGTVPGGGVAYIRAIAELENMKGDNDDETTGIEIIKRAIEEPLRQIIANSGKEGAVIVQKVREGSADFGYNARTEKFENLYETGVIDPAKVTRVALENAASIAGMFLSTECVITDIKEDNAAPQMPMGGGGMGGMM
;
A
#
# COMPACT_ATOMS: atom_id res chain seq x y z
N MET A 1 18.32 13.84 -27.26
CA MET A 1 17.12 13.26 -27.89
C MET A 1 16.17 14.38 -28.30
N ALA A 2 15.58 14.30 -29.49
CA ALA A 2 14.57 15.26 -29.93
C ALA A 2 13.26 15.02 -29.15
N LYS A 3 12.49 16.09 -28.94
CA LYS A 3 11.21 16.04 -28.20
C LYS A 3 10.03 16.18 -29.14
N ASP A 4 8.99 15.41 -28.93
CA ASP A 4 7.67 15.59 -29.50
C ASP A 4 6.79 16.36 -28.50
N ILE A 5 6.13 17.42 -29.00
CA ILE A 5 5.40 18.34 -28.14
C ILE A 5 4.00 18.51 -28.71
N LYS A 6 2.99 18.30 -27.86
CA LYS A 6 1.58 18.49 -28.17
C LYS A 6 0.99 19.55 -27.26
N PHE A 7 0.04 20.30 -27.78
CA PHE A 7 -0.60 21.41 -27.08
C PHE A 7 -2.13 21.27 -27.08
N GLU A 8 -2.77 22.00 -26.17
CA GLU A 8 -4.20 22.23 -26.14
C GLU A 8 -5.03 20.93 -26.19
N MET A 9 -6.02 20.91 -27.08
CA MET A 9 -6.97 19.80 -27.23
C MET A 9 -6.29 18.51 -27.69
N GLU A 10 -5.32 18.57 -28.61
CA GLU A 10 -4.62 17.38 -29.09
C GLU A 10 -3.91 16.64 -27.96
N ALA A 11 -3.22 17.40 -27.09
CA ALA A 11 -2.54 16.84 -25.94
C ALA A 11 -3.54 16.20 -24.95
N ARG A 12 -4.60 16.92 -24.61
CA ARG A 12 -5.63 16.46 -23.66
C ARG A 12 -6.40 15.23 -24.15
N ASP A 13 -6.74 15.16 -25.44
CA ASP A 13 -7.45 14.03 -26.03
C ASP A 13 -6.59 12.75 -26.01
N LEU A 14 -5.29 12.86 -26.28
CA LEU A 14 -4.37 11.74 -26.22
C LEU A 14 -4.20 11.25 -24.78
N LEU A 15 -3.95 12.15 -23.84
CA LEU A 15 -3.89 11.81 -22.41
C LEU A 15 -5.17 11.12 -21.93
N LYS A 16 -6.35 11.69 -22.31
CA LYS A 16 -7.65 11.11 -21.92
C LYS A 16 -7.85 9.69 -22.42
N LYS A 17 -7.43 9.38 -23.63
CA LYS A 17 -7.49 8.00 -24.15
C LYS A 17 -6.69 7.04 -23.27
N GLY A 18 -5.55 7.46 -22.74
CA GLY A 18 -4.76 6.68 -21.80
C GLY A 18 -5.46 6.50 -20.46
N VAL A 19 -6.04 7.57 -19.91
CA VAL A 19 -6.88 7.52 -18.71
C VAL A 19 -8.01 6.52 -18.87
N ASP A 20 -8.75 6.62 -19.98
CA ASP A 20 -9.90 5.73 -20.25
C ASP A 20 -9.45 4.27 -20.40
N ALA A 21 -8.35 4.00 -21.11
CA ALA A 21 -7.84 2.65 -21.33
C ALA A 21 -7.51 1.95 -19.99
N LEU A 22 -6.83 2.65 -19.08
CA LEU A 22 -6.51 2.11 -17.77
C LEU A 22 -7.76 1.96 -16.91
N ALA A 23 -8.56 3.02 -16.79
CA ALA A 23 -9.73 3.02 -15.93
C ALA A 23 -10.79 1.98 -16.37
N ASP A 24 -10.96 1.79 -17.68
CA ASP A 24 -11.89 0.80 -18.22
C ASP A 24 -11.46 -0.64 -17.92
N ALA A 25 -10.15 -0.90 -17.88
CA ALA A 25 -9.61 -2.20 -17.47
C ALA A 25 -9.78 -2.46 -15.96
N VAL A 26 -9.60 -1.42 -15.13
CA VAL A 26 -9.69 -1.54 -13.67
C VAL A 26 -11.13 -1.60 -13.18
N LYS A 27 -12.04 -0.75 -13.69
CA LYS A 27 -13.41 -0.60 -13.15
C LYS A 27 -14.28 -1.85 -13.21
N VAL A 28 -13.95 -2.82 -14.07
CA VAL A 28 -14.70 -4.09 -14.18
C VAL A 28 -14.58 -4.95 -12.92
N THR A 29 -13.58 -4.69 -12.07
CA THR A 29 -13.33 -5.45 -10.84
C THR A 29 -14.18 -4.98 -9.66
N LEU A 30 -14.79 -3.76 -9.74
CA LEU A 30 -15.45 -3.12 -8.62
C LEU A 30 -16.74 -3.83 -8.17
N GLY A 31 -16.87 -4.00 -6.86
CA GLY A 31 -18.08 -4.44 -6.17
C GLY A 31 -18.29 -5.96 -6.17
N PRO A 32 -19.39 -6.45 -5.54
CA PRO A 32 -19.61 -7.88 -5.29
C PRO A 32 -19.85 -8.71 -6.55
N LYS A 33 -20.16 -8.08 -7.68
CA LYS A 33 -20.28 -8.71 -9.00
C LYS A 33 -19.18 -8.28 -9.96
N GLY A 34 -18.12 -7.68 -9.44
CA GLY A 34 -16.88 -7.40 -10.17
C GLY A 34 -16.25 -8.68 -10.72
N ARG A 35 -15.55 -8.55 -11.85
CA ARG A 35 -14.97 -9.67 -12.60
C ARG A 35 -13.46 -9.67 -12.50
N ASN A 36 -12.87 -10.85 -12.67
CA ASN A 36 -11.42 -11.01 -12.73
C ASN A 36 -10.87 -10.41 -14.03
N VAL A 37 -9.66 -9.89 -13.94
CA VAL A 37 -8.81 -9.52 -15.08
C VAL A 37 -7.71 -10.57 -15.18
N ILE A 38 -7.39 -10.99 -16.41
CA ILE A 38 -6.29 -11.92 -16.70
C ILE A 38 -5.16 -11.11 -17.28
N ILE A 39 -3.99 -11.23 -16.67
CA ILE A 39 -2.76 -10.53 -17.03
C ILE A 39 -1.78 -11.55 -17.58
N ASP A 40 -1.28 -11.31 -18.78
CA ASP A 40 -0.20 -12.13 -19.37
C ASP A 40 1.12 -11.83 -18.65
N LYS A 41 1.89 -12.88 -18.38
CA LYS A 41 3.22 -12.74 -17.78
C LYS A 41 4.27 -13.31 -18.75
N PRO A 42 5.43 -12.64 -18.92
CA PRO A 42 6.49 -13.10 -19.83
C PRO A 42 6.99 -14.52 -19.48
N TYR A 43 6.87 -14.91 -18.23
CA TYR A 43 7.27 -16.21 -17.72
C TYR A 43 6.23 -16.72 -16.72
N GLY A 44 5.90 -18.01 -16.78
CA GLY A 44 4.96 -18.67 -15.87
C GLY A 44 3.52 -18.65 -16.37
N ALA A 45 2.57 -18.87 -15.47
CA ALA A 45 1.14 -18.85 -15.76
C ALA A 45 0.61 -17.41 -15.78
N PRO A 46 -0.45 -17.10 -16.56
CA PRO A 46 -1.14 -15.83 -16.48
C PRO A 46 -1.64 -15.55 -15.06
N GLN A 47 -1.52 -14.31 -14.62
CA GLN A 47 -2.06 -13.88 -13.33
C GLN A 47 -3.54 -13.56 -13.47
N ILE A 48 -4.34 -14.04 -12.51
CA ILE A 48 -5.76 -13.72 -12.41
C ILE A 48 -5.95 -12.90 -11.14
N THR A 49 -6.52 -11.71 -11.28
CA THR A 49 -6.71 -10.80 -10.14
C THR A 49 -8.00 -9.98 -10.26
N LYS A 50 -8.49 -9.50 -9.11
CA LYS A 50 -9.51 -8.44 -8.99
C LYS A 50 -8.95 -7.17 -8.37
N ASP A 51 -7.71 -7.21 -7.91
CA ASP A 51 -7.08 -6.03 -7.31
C ASP A 51 -6.83 -4.95 -8.35
N GLY A 52 -7.35 -3.75 -8.06
CA GLY A 52 -7.29 -2.61 -8.98
C GLY A 52 -5.88 -2.07 -9.17
N VAL A 53 -5.03 -2.05 -8.14
CA VAL A 53 -3.67 -1.55 -8.27
C VAL A 53 -2.80 -2.50 -9.07
N THR A 54 -2.96 -3.80 -8.89
CA THR A 54 -2.25 -4.82 -9.70
C THR A 54 -2.60 -4.69 -11.17
N VAL A 55 -3.90 -4.54 -11.51
CA VAL A 55 -4.32 -4.29 -12.89
C VAL A 55 -3.74 -2.99 -13.42
N ALA A 56 -3.81 -1.90 -12.64
CA ALA A 56 -3.31 -0.59 -13.07
C ALA A 56 -1.79 -0.61 -13.34
N LYS A 57 -1.01 -1.31 -12.51
CA LYS A 57 0.46 -1.41 -12.65
C LYS A 57 0.89 -2.09 -13.96
N GLU A 58 0.10 -3.01 -14.49
CA GLU A 58 0.42 -3.76 -15.70
C GLU A 58 0.04 -3.02 -17.00
N ILE A 59 -0.78 -1.94 -16.91
CA ILE A 59 -1.17 -1.19 -18.10
C ILE A 59 -0.02 -0.32 -18.60
N GLU A 60 0.45 -0.63 -19.79
CA GLU A 60 1.42 0.15 -20.55
C GLU A 60 0.95 0.26 -22.00
N LEU A 61 0.94 1.48 -22.54
CA LEU A 61 0.41 1.76 -23.87
C LEU A 61 1.55 2.10 -24.84
N GLU A 62 1.42 1.67 -26.09
CA GLU A 62 2.43 1.88 -27.12
C GLU A 62 2.62 3.36 -27.47
N ASP A 63 1.52 4.12 -27.53
CA ASP A 63 1.55 5.56 -27.75
C ASP A 63 2.00 6.29 -26.48
N LYS A 64 3.11 7.02 -26.57
CA LYS A 64 3.73 7.68 -25.42
C LYS A 64 2.84 8.73 -24.75
N PHE A 65 2.02 9.46 -25.51
CA PHE A 65 1.12 10.46 -24.97
C PHE A 65 -0.05 9.80 -24.25
N GLN A 66 -0.63 8.76 -24.83
CA GLN A 66 -1.67 7.97 -24.16
C GLN A 66 -1.10 7.29 -22.91
N ASN A 67 0.12 6.74 -22.99
CA ASN A 67 0.78 6.10 -21.86
C ASN A 67 0.98 7.08 -20.70
N MET A 68 1.31 8.35 -20.96
CA MET A 68 1.38 9.35 -19.87
C MET A 68 0.04 9.58 -19.19
N GLY A 69 -1.07 9.57 -19.94
CA GLY A 69 -2.41 9.61 -19.36
C GLY A 69 -2.71 8.40 -18.48
N ALA A 70 -2.35 7.21 -18.92
CA ALA A 70 -2.44 5.98 -18.13
C ALA A 70 -1.57 6.06 -16.86
N GLN A 71 -0.32 6.54 -16.99
CA GLN A 71 0.60 6.68 -15.84
C GLN A 71 0.05 7.63 -14.75
N LEU A 72 -0.63 8.72 -15.13
CA LEU A 72 -1.26 9.62 -14.15
C LEU A 72 -2.33 8.91 -13.30
N VAL A 73 -3.16 8.07 -13.91
CA VAL A 73 -4.18 7.30 -13.17
C VAL A 73 -3.57 6.12 -12.44
N LYS A 74 -2.51 5.51 -12.97
CA LYS A 74 -1.70 4.51 -12.25
C LYS A 74 -1.14 5.08 -10.96
N GLU A 75 -0.68 6.34 -10.96
CA GLU A 75 -0.22 7.04 -9.75
C GLU A 75 -1.37 7.21 -8.73
N VAL A 76 -2.60 7.54 -9.18
CA VAL A 76 -3.77 7.60 -8.30
C VAL A 76 -4.00 6.27 -7.59
N ALA A 77 -3.99 5.16 -8.33
CA ALA A 77 -4.19 3.82 -7.76
C ALA A 77 -3.07 3.45 -6.79
N SER A 78 -1.80 3.66 -7.18
CA SER A 78 -0.64 3.33 -6.35
C SER A 78 -0.62 4.13 -5.05
N LYS A 79 -0.84 5.46 -5.13
CA LYS A 79 -0.87 6.31 -3.95
C LYS A 79 -2.03 5.97 -3.01
N THR A 80 -3.20 5.62 -3.56
CA THR A 80 -4.34 5.19 -2.74
C THR A 80 -4.04 3.89 -2.02
N ASN A 81 -3.35 2.95 -2.68
CA ASN A 81 -2.87 1.73 -2.05
C ASN A 81 -1.87 2.02 -0.93
N ASP A 82 -0.91 2.91 -1.15
CA ASP A 82 0.10 3.28 -0.15
C ASP A 82 -0.51 3.95 1.09
N ASP A 83 -1.52 4.81 0.90
CA ASP A 83 -2.11 5.61 1.98
C ASP A 83 -3.22 4.86 2.76
N ALA A 84 -3.96 3.95 2.10
CA ALA A 84 -5.14 3.29 2.68
C ALA A 84 -5.16 1.76 2.49
N GLY A 85 -4.32 1.20 1.63
CA GLY A 85 -4.21 -0.23 1.35
C GLY A 85 -5.42 -0.85 0.65
N ASP A 86 -6.43 -0.05 0.30
CA ASP A 86 -7.66 -0.45 -0.42
C ASP A 86 -8.25 0.77 -1.14
N GLY A 87 -9.32 0.58 -1.92
CA GLY A 87 -10.03 1.67 -2.61
C GLY A 87 -9.41 2.12 -3.94
N THR A 88 -8.43 1.41 -4.45
CA THR A 88 -7.68 1.72 -5.68
C THR A 88 -8.57 1.80 -6.91
N THR A 89 -9.52 0.88 -7.05
CA THR A 89 -10.53 0.87 -8.12
C THR A 89 -11.47 2.07 -8.02
N THR A 90 -11.94 2.41 -6.81
CA THR A 90 -12.81 3.56 -6.56
C THR A 90 -12.10 4.86 -6.93
N ALA A 91 -10.83 5.03 -6.51
CA ALA A 91 -10.01 6.20 -6.84
C ALA A 91 -9.82 6.36 -8.36
N THR A 92 -9.55 5.25 -9.06
CA THR A 92 -9.41 5.22 -10.52
C THR A 92 -10.69 5.68 -11.23
N ILE A 93 -11.85 5.22 -10.79
CA ILE A 93 -13.16 5.59 -11.35
C ILE A 93 -13.45 7.07 -11.10
N LEU A 94 -13.19 7.55 -9.88
CA LEU A 94 -13.36 8.96 -9.53
C LEU A 94 -12.45 9.85 -10.40
N ALA A 95 -11.19 9.49 -10.57
CA ALA A 95 -10.25 10.23 -11.42
C ALA A 95 -10.75 10.28 -12.88
N GLN A 96 -11.17 9.14 -13.45
CA GLN A 96 -11.74 9.08 -14.80
C GLN A 96 -12.95 10.01 -14.93
N SER A 97 -13.86 9.98 -13.96
CA SER A 97 -15.07 10.78 -13.98
C SER A 97 -14.77 12.28 -13.88
N ILE A 98 -13.95 12.69 -12.92
CA ILE A 98 -13.57 14.10 -12.74
C ILE A 98 -12.89 14.63 -14.02
N ILE A 99 -11.92 13.89 -14.57
CA ILE A 99 -11.24 14.25 -15.81
C ILE A 99 -12.24 14.33 -16.97
N GLY A 100 -13.11 13.32 -17.12
CA GLY A 100 -14.05 13.22 -18.23
C GLY A 100 -15.10 14.34 -18.24
N VAL A 101 -15.62 14.72 -17.07
CA VAL A 101 -16.57 15.84 -16.92
C VAL A 101 -15.84 17.18 -17.00
N GLY A 102 -14.68 17.30 -16.35
CA GLY A 102 -13.86 18.51 -16.34
C GLY A 102 -13.40 18.92 -17.73
N LEU A 103 -12.91 17.98 -18.54
CA LEU A 103 -12.48 18.26 -19.93
C LEU A 103 -13.59 18.84 -20.82
N LYS A 104 -14.83 18.40 -20.64
CA LYS A 104 -15.96 18.96 -21.39
C LYS A 104 -16.13 20.45 -21.10
N ASN A 105 -15.96 20.85 -19.85
CA ASN A 105 -16.07 22.24 -19.42
C ASN A 105 -14.85 23.07 -19.88
N VAL A 106 -13.63 22.52 -19.79
CA VAL A 106 -12.41 23.18 -20.33
C VAL A 106 -12.55 23.41 -21.84
N THR A 107 -13.05 22.41 -22.57
CA THR A 107 -13.31 22.53 -24.02
C THR A 107 -14.38 23.57 -24.33
N ALA A 108 -15.36 23.76 -23.43
CA ALA A 108 -16.38 24.79 -23.55
C ALA A 108 -15.89 26.20 -23.16
N GLY A 109 -14.63 26.35 -22.74
CA GLY A 109 -13.98 27.62 -22.47
C GLY A 109 -13.88 28.01 -20.98
N ALA A 110 -14.22 27.11 -20.06
CA ALA A 110 -14.03 27.34 -18.63
C ALA A 110 -12.54 27.43 -18.26
N ASN A 111 -12.19 28.31 -17.33
CA ASN A 111 -10.83 28.47 -16.84
C ASN A 111 -10.40 27.24 -16.01
N PRO A 112 -9.38 26.47 -16.45
CA PRO A 112 -8.97 25.25 -15.76
C PRO A 112 -8.51 25.50 -14.31
N MET A 113 -7.92 26.66 -14.03
CA MET A 113 -7.42 27.00 -12.69
C MET A 113 -8.57 27.28 -11.72
N ASP A 114 -9.64 27.92 -12.20
CA ASP A 114 -10.83 28.19 -11.39
C ASP A 114 -11.66 26.91 -11.22
N LEU A 115 -11.78 26.07 -12.28
CA LEU A 115 -12.34 24.72 -12.12
C LEU A 115 -11.63 23.94 -11.03
N LYS A 116 -10.28 23.94 -11.02
CA LYS A 116 -9.49 23.27 -9.99
C LYS A 116 -9.78 23.80 -8.59
N ARG A 117 -9.87 25.13 -8.41
CA ARG A 117 -10.24 25.71 -7.10
C ARG A 117 -11.62 25.24 -6.63
N GLY A 118 -12.59 25.20 -7.54
CA GLY A 118 -13.93 24.68 -7.25
C GLY A 118 -13.92 23.20 -6.87
N ILE A 119 -13.14 22.38 -7.59
CA ILE A 119 -12.92 20.96 -7.28
C ILE A 119 -12.32 20.84 -5.87
N ASP A 120 -11.24 21.57 -5.56
CA ASP A 120 -10.56 21.51 -4.27
C ASP A 120 -11.52 21.88 -3.11
N LYS A 121 -12.32 22.94 -3.27
CA LYS A 121 -13.34 23.36 -2.29
C LYS A 121 -14.40 22.28 -2.06
N ALA A 122 -14.91 21.66 -3.13
CA ALA A 122 -15.92 20.61 -3.05
C ALA A 122 -15.37 19.34 -2.39
N VAL A 123 -14.14 18.94 -2.72
CA VAL A 123 -13.48 17.77 -2.11
C VAL A 123 -13.33 17.94 -0.60
N LEU A 124 -12.87 19.10 -0.13
CA LEU A 124 -12.78 19.38 1.31
C LEU A 124 -14.15 19.21 1.99
N LYS A 125 -15.22 19.70 1.37
CA LYS A 125 -16.58 19.59 1.92
C LYS A 125 -17.10 18.16 1.96
N VAL A 126 -16.81 17.36 0.93
CA VAL A 126 -17.15 15.92 0.89
C VAL A 126 -16.38 15.16 1.97
N ILE A 127 -15.10 15.49 2.18
CA ILE A 127 -14.28 14.86 3.24
C ILE A 127 -14.84 15.17 4.63
N GLU A 128 -15.23 16.41 4.90
CA GLU A 128 -15.91 16.78 6.14
C GLU A 128 -17.18 15.96 6.34
N SER A 129 -17.98 15.80 5.29
CA SER A 129 -19.19 14.97 5.32
C SER A 129 -18.88 13.51 5.60
N ILE A 130 -17.90 12.90 4.92
CA ILE A 130 -17.48 11.50 5.16
C ILE A 130 -17.06 11.33 6.63
N ARG A 131 -16.24 12.23 7.17
CA ARG A 131 -15.81 12.18 8.58
C ARG A 131 -16.98 12.30 9.55
N SER A 132 -17.97 13.14 9.23
CA SER A 132 -19.17 13.30 10.07
C SER A 132 -20.10 12.07 10.04
N GLN A 133 -20.09 11.29 8.97
CA GLN A 133 -20.82 10.05 8.82
C GLN A 133 -20.11 8.87 9.49
N ALA A 134 -18.79 8.99 9.75
CA ALA A 134 -17.99 7.90 10.28
C ALA A 134 -18.44 7.48 11.67
N THR A 135 -18.58 6.16 11.85
CA THR A 135 -18.88 5.52 13.13
C THR A 135 -17.67 4.73 13.57
N ASP A 136 -17.21 4.95 14.80
CA ASP A 136 -16.08 4.22 15.39
C ASP A 136 -16.38 2.71 15.41
N VAL A 137 -15.38 1.92 15.05
CA VAL A 137 -15.44 0.44 15.11
C VAL A 137 -15.36 -0.05 16.54
N GLY A 138 -14.58 0.65 17.37
CA GLY A 138 -14.33 0.22 18.76
C GLY A 138 -13.69 -1.16 18.83
N ASP A 139 -14.11 -1.97 19.80
CA ASP A 139 -13.70 -3.36 20.00
C ASP A 139 -14.73 -4.37 19.43
N ASP A 140 -15.60 -3.91 18.53
CA ASP A 140 -16.67 -4.73 17.97
C ASP A 140 -16.13 -5.70 16.89
N LEU A 141 -15.79 -6.91 17.32
CA LEU A 141 -15.30 -7.98 16.44
C LEU A 141 -16.27 -8.28 15.29
N LYS A 142 -17.57 -8.06 15.48
CA LYS A 142 -18.55 -8.28 14.40
C LYS A 142 -18.46 -7.22 13.31
N LYS A 143 -18.21 -5.97 13.67
CA LYS A 143 -17.91 -4.91 12.69
C LYS A 143 -16.62 -5.22 11.96
N ILE A 144 -15.55 -5.61 12.67
CA ILE A 144 -14.27 -6.02 12.08
C ILE A 144 -14.47 -7.15 11.06
N GLU A 145 -15.18 -8.21 11.44
CA GLU A 145 -15.52 -9.33 10.56
C GLU A 145 -16.26 -8.87 9.30
N ASN A 146 -17.24 -7.98 9.43
CA ASN A 146 -18.02 -7.45 8.31
C ASN A 146 -17.15 -6.62 7.35
N ILE A 147 -16.28 -5.75 7.88
CA ILE A 147 -15.36 -4.94 7.08
C ILE A 147 -14.44 -5.85 6.27
N ALA A 148 -13.75 -6.78 6.94
CA ALA A 148 -12.85 -7.72 6.31
C ALA A 148 -13.56 -8.60 5.27
N LYS A 149 -14.79 -9.06 5.56
CA LYS A 149 -15.63 -9.81 4.62
C LYS A 149 -15.96 -9.02 3.38
N ILE A 150 -16.33 -7.73 3.49
CA ILE A 150 -16.66 -6.88 2.35
C ILE A 150 -15.45 -6.66 1.47
N SER A 151 -14.32 -6.25 2.04
CA SER A 151 -13.07 -6.06 1.29
C SER A 151 -12.56 -7.37 0.67
N ALA A 152 -12.76 -8.51 1.35
CA ALA A 152 -12.50 -9.85 0.79
C ALA A 152 -13.55 -10.34 -0.23
N ASN A 153 -14.31 -9.46 -0.89
CA ASN A 153 -15.36 -9.81 -1.87
C ASN A 153 -16.46 -10.73 -1.31
N GLY A 154 -16.75 -10.64 -0.02
CA GLY A 154 -17.79 -11.39 0.67
C GLY A 154 -17.36 -12.79 1.14
N ASP A 155 -16.06 -13.03 1.27
CA ASP A 155 -15.51 -14.26 1.85
C ASP A 155 -15.63 -14.24 3.39
N GLU A 156 -16.54 -15.06 3.91
CA GLU A 156 -16.81 -15.16 5.34
C GLU A 156 -15.65 -15.79 6.13
N THR A 157 -14.88 -16.65 5.48
CA THR A 157 -13.74 -17.31 6.12
C THR A 157 -12.63 -16.31 6.36
N ILE A 158 -12.29 -15.49 5.37
CA ILE A 158 -11.29 -14.43 5.49
C ILE A 158 -11.74 -13.42 6.55
N GLY A 159 -13.01 -12.96 6.50
CA GLY A 159 -13.54 -12.01 7.48
C GLY A 159 -13.39 -12.50 8.92
N ARG A 160 -13.76 -13.76 9.19
CA ARG A 160 -13.64 -14.38 10.50
C ARG A 160 -12.19 -14.53 10.97
N LEU A 161 -11.29 -14.96 10.08
CA LEU A 161 -9.87 -15.15 10.42
C LEU A 161 -9.16 -13.82 10.72
N ILE A 162 -9.49 -12.74 10.03
CA ILE A 162 -8.96 -11.41 10.33
C ILE A 162 -9.48 -10.91 11.69
N ALA A 163 -10.77 -11.08 11.99
CA ALA A 163 -11.31 -10.71 13.28
C ALA A 163 -10.66 -11.54 14.42
N GLU A 164 -10.43 -12.84 14.22
CA GLU A 164 -9.70 -13.71 15.16
C GLU A 164 -8.24 -13.25 15.34
N ALA A 165 -7.57 -12.87 14.27
CA ALA A 165 -6.20 -12.34 14.34
C ALA A 165 -6.16 -11.03 15.16
N MET A 166 -7.07 -10.10 14.89
CA MET A 166 -7.19 -8.83 15.62
C MET A 166 -7.48 -9.04 17.11
N GLU A 167 -8.32 -10.02 17.44
CA GLU A 167 -8.62 -10.37 18.84
C GLU A 167 -7.38 -10.89 19.58
N LYS A 168 -6.58 -11.75 18.91
CA LYS A 168 -5.39 -12.38 19.51
C LYS A 168 -4.25 -11.40 19.79
N VAL A 169 -4.02 -10.43 18.89
CA VAL A 169 -2.88 -9.51 19.00
C VAL A 169 -3.25 -8.11 19.48
N SER A 170 -4.52 -7.86 19.80
CA SER A 170 -5.05 -6.53 20.13
C SER A 170 -4.99 -5.51 18.97
N LYS A 171 -5.51 -4.30 19.18
CA LYS A 171 -5.58 -3.23 18.15
C LYS A 171 -4.22 -2.76 17.64
N GLU A 172 -3.21 -2.80 18.50
CA GLU A 172 -1.84 -2.36 18.18
C GLU A 172 -0.96 -3.53 17.70
N GLY A 173 -1.52 -4.74 17.66
CA GLY A 173 -0.80 -5.93 17.28
C GLY A 173 -0.54 -6.02 15.78
N VAL A 174 0.53 -6.70 15.44
CA VAL A 174 0.95 -6.89 14.04
C VAL A 174 0.30 -8.14 13.47
N ILE A 175 -0.28 -8.01 12.28
CA ILE A 175 -0.80 -9.14 11.51
C ILE A 175 -0.04 -9.17 10.18
N THR A 176 0.54 -10.32 9.85
CA THR A 176 1.21 -10.57 8.55
C THR A 176 0.48 -11.66 7.80
N VAL A 177 0.66 -11.68 6.48
CA VAL A 177 0.03 -12.67 5.59
C VAL A 177 1.12 -13.51 4.93
N GLU A 178 1.05 -14.82 5.14
CA GLU A 178 2.04 -15.77 4.64
C GLU A 178 1.37 -16.91 3.85
N GLU A 179 2.17 -17.59 3.06
CA GLU A 179 1.71 -18.77 2.32
C GLU A 179 1.71 -20.00 3.22
N ALA A 180 0.59 -20.71 3.28
CA ALA A 180 0.52 -21.99 3.96
C ALA A 180 1.19 -23.09 3.14
N LYS A 181 1.77 -24.07 3.82
CA LYS A 181 2.31 -25.29 3.15
C LYS A 181 1.21 -26.23 2.62
N GLY A 182 -0.04 -25.99 2.98
CA GLY A 182 -1.20 -26.79 2.63
C GLY A 182 -2.33 -25.97 2.01
N THR A 183 -3.51 -26.58 1.88
CA THR A 183 -4.69 -25.94 1.28
C THR A 183 -5.56 -25.20 2.27
N GLU A 184 -5.32 -25.34 3.57
CA GLU A 184 -6.10 -24.71 4.62
C GLU A 184 -5.56 -23.32 4.94
N THR A 185 -6.46 -22.35 5.16
CA THR A 185 -6.15 -21.01 5.63
C THR A 185 -6.42 -20.94 7.12
N TYR A 186 -5.45 -20.47 7.91
CA TYR A 186 -5.53 -20.41 9.38
C TYR A 186 -4.70 -19.26 9.94
N VAL A 187 -4.94 -18.94 11.21
CA VAL A 187 -4.20 -17.91 11.97
C VAL A 187 -3.40 -18.57 13.08
N ASP A 188 -2.13 -18.22 13.16
CA ASP A 188 -1.28 -18.57 14.29
C ASP A 188 -0.65 -17.30 14.88
N VAL A 189 -0.27 -17.36 16.18
CA VAL A 189 0.41 -16.24 16.86
C VAL A 189 1.79 -16.70 17.25
N VAL A 190 2.78 -15.98 16.76
CA VAL A 190 4.20 -16.28 16.98
C VAL A 190 4.89 -15.14 17.71
N GLU A 191 6.04 -15.43 18.33
CA GLU A 191 6.89 -14.41 18.90
C GLU A 191 7.39 -13.46 17.80
N GLY A 192 7.26 -12.17 17.98
CA GLY A 192 7.64 -11.20 16.95
C GLY A 192 7.34 -9.77 17.36
N MET A 193 7.81 -8.82 16.57
CA MET A 193 7.50 -7.41 16.76
C MET A 193 7.63 -6.61 15.47
N GLN A 194 6.97 -5.46 15.43
CA GLN A 194 7.17 -4.45 14.39
C GLN A 194 7.65 -3.14 15.02
N PHE A 195 8.52 -2.44 14.32
CA PHE A 195 8.93 -1.09 14.66
C PHE A 195 8.95 -0.17 13.43
N ASP A 196 8.74 1.11 13.68
CA ASP A 196 8.54 2.19 12.70
C ASP A 196 9.87 2.69 12.12
N ARG A 197 10.61 1.81 11.45
CA ARG A 197 11.80 2.11 10.64
C ARG A 197 11.83 1.19 9.44
N GLY A 198 11.78 1.77 8.26
CA GLY A 198 11.93 1.05 6.99
C GLY A 198 13.39 0.98 6.51
N TYR A 199 13.59 0.45 5.32
CA TYR A 199 14.91 0.33 4.73
C TYR A 199 15.55 1.70 4.48
N ILE A 200 16.86 1.82 4.75
CA ILE A 200 17.61 3.06 4.54
C ILE A 200 17.74 3.41 3.04
N SER A 201 17.67 2.41 2.17
CA SER A 201 17.79 2.59 0.72
C SER A 201 16.87 1.67 -0.05
N PRO A 202 16.15 2.19 -1.08
CA PRO A 202 15.30 1.35 -1.96
C PRO A 202 16.08 0.28 -2.71
N TYR A 203 17.38 0.43 -2.86
CA TYR A 203 18.23 -0.58 -3.51
C TYR A 203 18.37 -1.88 -2.72
N PHE A 204 17.90 -1.94 -1.48
CA PHE A 204 17.82 -3.18 -0.69
C PHE A 204 16.60 -4.03 -1.03
N VAL A 205 15.59 -3.48 -1.67
CA VAL A 205 14.33 -4.14 -2.02
C VAL A 205 14.56 -5.46 -2.74
N THR A 206 13.91 -6.53 -2.28
CA THR A 206 13.95 -7.86 -2.89
C THR A 206 12.70 -8.16 -3.70
N ASP A 207 11.56 -7.64 -3.27
CA ASP A 207 10.26 -7.70 -3.97
C ASP A 207 9.94 -6.31 -4.54
N THR A 208 10.17 -6.13 -5.82
CA THR A 208 9.94 -4.84 -6.51
C THR A 208 8.47 -4.55 -6.79
N GLU A 209 7.58 -5.54 -6.73
CA GLU A 209 6.13 -5.34 -6.90
C GLU A 209 5.54 -4.68 -5.66
N LYS A 210 5.97 -5.14 -4.47
CA LYS A 210 5.53 -4.60 -3.17
C LYS A 210 6.47 -3.53 -2.60
N MET A 211 7.62 -3.31 -3.23
CA MET A 211 8.68 -2.43 -2.72
C MET A 211 9.13 -2.82 -1.30
N GLU A 212 9.31 -4.12 -1.06
CA GLU A 212 9.69 -4.68 0.24
C GLU A 212 11.00 -5.45 0.17
N VAL A 213 11.68 -5.53 1.32
CA VAL A 213 12.75 -6.50 1.58
C VAL A 213 12.13 -7.68 2.31
N GLN A 214 12.23 -8.88 1.76
CA GLN A 214 11.78 -10.11 2.42
C GLN A 214 12.98 -11.04 2.59
N PHE A 215 13.26 -11.44 3.84
CA PHE A 215 14.35 -12.34 4.21
C PHE A 215 13.83 -13.55 4.98
N GLU A 216 14.18 -14.73 4.50
CA GLU A 216 13.93 -16.00 5.17
C GLU A 216 15.15 -16.41 5.99
N SER A 217 14.94 -16.78 7.24
CA SER A 217 15.97 -17.20 8.19
C SER A 217 17.19 -16.26 8.27
N PRO A 218 17.00 -14.92 8.37
CA PRO A 218 18.07 -13.96 8.35
C PRO A 218 18.90 -13.99 9.63
N LEU A 219 20.15 -13.52 9.51
CA LEU A 219 20.97 -13.05 10.62
C LEU A 219 20.69 -11.58 10.89
N ILE A 220 20.76 -11.14 12.15
CA ILE A 220 20.44 -9.77 12.58
C ILE A 220 21.61 -9.22 13.36
N LEU A 221 22.28 -8.21 12.82
CA LEU A 221 23.32 -7.44 13.49
C LEU A 221 22.70 -6.20 14.15
N ILE A 222 22.85 -6.07 15.46
CA ILE A 222 22.29 -4.96 16.25
C ILE A 222 23.43 -4.12 16.82
N HIS A 223 23.49 -2.83 16.44
CA HIS A 223 24.53 -1.91 16.87
C HIS A 223 23.93 -0.59 17.37
N ASP A 224 24.43 -0.09 18.48
CA ASP A 224 23.89 1.10 19.15
C ASP A 224 24.42 2.43 18.60
N LYS A 225 25.44 2.40 17.76
CA LYS A 225 26.09 3.58 17.18
C LYS A 225 25.92 3.64 15.66
N LYS A 226 26.36 4.77 15.11
CA LYS A 226 26.44 4.99 13.68
C LYS A 226 27.58 4.19 13.05
N ILE A 227 27.33 3.59 11.89
CA ILE A 227 28.33 2.86 11.11
C ILE A 227 28.83 3.79 10.01
N SER A 228 30.09 4.24 10.13
CA SER A 228 30.68 5.19 9.19
C SER A 228 31.50 4.50 8.10
N THR A 229 32.22 3.41 8.45
CA THR A 229 33.01 2.64 7.49
C THR A 229 32.68 1.15 7.58
N LEU A 230 32.84 0.43 6.46
CA LEU A 230 32.65 -1.03 6.45
C LEU A 230 33.85 -1.79 7.03
N LYS A 231 34.96 -1.12 7.25
CA LYS A 231 36.20 -1.78 7.71
C LYS A 231 35.97 -2.56 9.00
N ASP A 232 35.25 -1.97 9.92
CA ASP A 232 35.00 -2.52 11.25
C ASP A 232 33.99 -3.69 11.20
N MET A 233 33.20 -3.77 10.11
CA MET A 233 32.23 -4.84 9.86
C MET A 233 32.76 -5.97 8.97
N LEU A 234 33.90 -5.81 8.30
CA LEU A 234 34.42 -6.81 7.35
C LEU A 234 34.48 -8.23 7.94
N PRO A 235 34.97 -8.44 9.18
CA PRO A 235 35.05 -9.79 9.74
C PRO A 235 33.70 -10.49 9.90
N ILE A 236 32.65 -9.73 10.27
CA ILE A 236 31.30 -10.29 10.44
C ILE A 236 30.60 -10.45 9.11
N LEU A 237 30.82 -9.55 8.13
CA LEU A 237 30.28 -9.66 6.79
C LEU A 237 30.82 -10.91 6.06
N GLU A 238 32.13 -11.17 6.15
CA GLU A 238 32.74 -12.38 5.57
C GLU A 238 32.13 -13.66 6.14
N LYS A 239 31.98 -13.74 7.46
CA LYS A 239 31.34 -14.87 8.13
C LYS A 239 29.85 -15.02 7.74
N ALA A 240 29.11 -13.91 7.61
CA ALA A 240 27.71 -13.94 7.18
C ALA A 240 27.59 -14.48 5.74
N VAL A 241 28.49 -14.06 4.83
CA VAL A 241 28.55 -14.59 3.46
C VAL A 241 28.78 -16.10 3.44
N GLU A 242 29.70 -16.61 4.27
CA GLU A 242 29.99 -18.04 4.37
C GLU A 242 28.76 -18.87 4.77
N THR A 243 27.84 -18.29 5.57
CA THR A 243 26.59 -18.97 5.94
C THR A 243 25.58 -19.03 4.80
N GLY A 244 25.68 -18.14 3.80
CA GLY A 244 24.70 -17.98 2.72
C GLY A 244 23.35 -17.37 3.15
N LYS A 245 23.19 -17.03 4.43
CA LYS A 245 21.98 -16.43 4.99
C LYS A 245 21.92 -14.93 4.70
N PRO A 246 20.71 -14.35 4.56
CA PRO A 246 20.54 -12.90 4.51
C PRO A 246 20.99 -12.25 5.82
N LEU A 247 21.45 -11.01 5.74
CA LEU A 247 21.87 -10.21 6.91
C LEU A 247 21.04 -8.92 6.97
N LEU A 248 20.36 -8.70 8.09
CA LEU A 248 19.79 -7.41 8.44
C LEU A 248 20.74 -6.68 9.39
N ILE A 249 21.03 -5.41 9.10
CA ILE A 249 21.76 -4.51 9.99
C ILE A 249 20.78 -3.52 10.61
N ILE A 250 20.75 -3.47 11.94
CA ILE A 250 20.01 -2.46 12.71
C ILE A 250 21.04 -1.61 13.43
N ALA A 251 21.17 -0.34 13.04
CA ALA A 251 22.15 0.58 13.62
C ALA A 251 21.53 1.97 13.83
N GLU A 252 22.17 2.81 14.66
CA GLU A 252 21.71 4.20 14.84
C GLU A 252 21.54 4.92 13.50
N ASP A 253 22.56 4.83 12.65
CA ASP A 253 22.57 5.30 11.26
C ASP A 253 23.68 4.60 10.48
N ILE A 254 23.66 4.73 9.15
CA ILE A 254 24.75 4.26 8.28
C ILE A 254 25.16 5.41 7.37
N ASP A 255 26.42 5.80 7.42
CA ASP A 255 26.97 6.87 6.59
C ASP A 255 26.96 6.51 5.11
N SER A 256 26.92 7.54 4.26
CA SER A 256 26.83 7.42 2.81
C SER A 256 27.92 6.53 2.20
N GLU A 257 29.14 6.54 2.74
CA GLU A 257 30.25 5.70 2.27
C GLU A 257 29.99 4.22 2.55
N ALA A 258 29.63 3.88 3.79
CA ALA A 258 29.30 2.51 4.19
C ALA A 258 28.05 2.03 3.43
N LEU A 259 26.99 2.86 3.37
CA LEU A 259 25.75 2.55 2.66
C LEU A 259 25.99 2.27 1.17
N THR A 260 26.75 3.12 0.48
CA THR A 260 27.06 2.94 -0.95
C THR A 260 27.75 1.60 -1.19
N THR A 261 28.68 1.22 -0.32
CA THR A 261 29.38 -0.06 -0.47
C THR A 261 28.46 -1.26 -0.22
N LEU A 262 27.58 -1.21 0.79
CA LEU A 262 26.56 -2.25 1.03
C LEU A 262 25.62 -2.40 -0.16
N VAL A 263 25.14 -1.29 -0.73
CA VAL A 263 24.27 -1.28 -1.92
C VAL A 263 24.98 -1.90 -3.12
N VAL A 264 26.25 -1.54 -3.38
CA VAL A 264 27.02 -2.12 -4.48
C VAL A 264 27.17 -3.63 -4.34
N HIS A 265 27.47 -4.13 -3.14
CA HIS A 265 27.58 -5.56 -2.87
C HIS A 265 26.24 -6.28 -3.03
N ARG A 266 25.11 -5.63 -2.61
CA ARG A 266 23.76 -6.14 -2.81
C ARG A 266 23.42 -6.26 -4.28
N LEU A 267 23.65 -5.19 -5.08
CA LEU A 267 23.36 -5.16 -6.52
C LEU A 267 24.21 -6.17 -7.31
N ARG A 268 25.43 -6.43 -6.88
CA ARG A 268 26.29 -7.48 -7.47
C ARG A 268 25.88 -8.90 -7.09
N GLY A 269 24.91 -9.06 -6.18
CA GLY A 269 24.47 -10.36 -5.69
C GLY A 269 25.48 -11.07 -4.78
N SER A 270 26.57 -10.38 -4.36
CA SER A 270 27.59 -10.95 -3.47
C SER A 270 27.15 -11.00 -2.01
N LEU A 271 26.19 -10.15 -1.61
CA LEU A 271 25.60 -10.10 -0.27
C LEU A 271 24.08 -10.02 -0.37
N LYS A 272 23.38 -10.86 0.38
CA LYS A 272 21.95 -10.70 0.66
C LYS A 272 21.84 -9.85 1.92
N ILE A 273 21.71 -8.53 1.77
CA ILE A 273 21.80 -7.60 2.89
C ILE A 273 20.77 -6.50 2.79
N ALA A 274 20.29 -6.05 3.94
CA ALA A 274 19.52 -4.83 4.10
C ALA A 274 19.92 -4.11 5.39
N ALA A 275 19.59 -2.84 5.47
CA ALA A 275 19.90 -2.03 6.64
C ALA A 275 18.74 -1.11 6.98
N VAL A 276 18.49 -0.97 8.28
CA VAL A 276 17.45 -0.11 8.85
C VAL A 276 18.03 0.72 9.98
N LYS A 277 17.41 1.88 10.25
CA LYS A 277 17.77 2.68 11.42
C LYS A 277 17.17 2.06 12.67
N ALA A 278 17.89 2.15 13.77
CA ALA A 278 17.40 1.75 15.08
C ALA A 278 16.17 2.59 15.48
N PRO A 279 15.11 1.96 16.05
CA PRO A 279 13.94 2.68 16.51
C PRO A 279 14.22 3.52 17.75
N GLY A 280 13.51 4.63 17.93
CA GLY A 280 13.65 5.54 19.05
C GLY A 280 14.88 6.43 19.00
N PHE A 281 15.10 7.19 20.10
CA PHE A 281 16.21 8.12 20.26
C PHE A 281 16.78 8.05 21.70
N GLY A 282 18.07 8.35 21.87
CA GLY A 282 18.72 8.38 23.18
C GLY A 282 18.61 7.06 23.94
N ASP A 283 18.27 7.12 25.23
CA ASP A 283 18.16 5.93 26.07
C ASP A 283 17.03 4.99 25.64
N ARG A 284 15.94 5.53 25.08
CA ARG A 284 14.86 4.70 24.52
C ARG A 284 15.32 3.83 23.37
N ARG A 285 16.20 4.36 22.51
CA ARG A 285 16.78 3.56 21.41
C ARG A 285 17.56 2.38 21.97
N LYS A 286 18.37 2.58 23.02
CA LYS A 286 19.11 1.50 23.67
C LYS A 286 18.17 0.42 24.21
N GLU A 287 17.09 0.83 24.88
CA GLU A 287 16.11 -0.07 25.44
C GLU A 287 15.35 -0.86 24.35
N MET A 288 15.00 -0.23 23.22
CA MET A 288 14.35 -0.92 22.09
C MET A 288 15.32 -1.87 21.37
N LEU A 289 16.60 -1.51 21.24
CA LEU A 289 17.61 -2.43 20.70
C LEU A 289 17.79 -3.67 21.60
N GLU A 290 17.73 -3.52 22.93
CA GLU A 290 17.73 -4.65 23.86
C GLU A 290 16.50 -5.54 23.68
N ASP A 291 15.32 -4.95 23.51
CA ASP A 291 14.09 -5.70 23.28
C ASP A 291 14.18 -6.53 21.99
N ILE A 292 14.74 -5.94 20.91
CA ILE A 292 15.00 -6.64 19.64
C ILE A 292 16.03 -7.75 19.84
N ALA A 293 17.11 -7.49 20.59
CA ALA A 293 18.14 -8.48 20.85
C ALA A 293 17.58 -9.68 21.63
N ILE A 294 16.80 -9.44 22.67
CA ILE A 294 16.16 -10.50 23.46
C ILE A 294 15.17 -11.30 22.59
N LEU A 295 14.35 -10.62 21.78
CA LEU A 295 13.40 -11.27 20.87
C LEU A 295 14.09 -12.16 19.85
N THR A 296 15.24 -11.76 19.33
CA THR A 296 15.94 -12.45 18.24
C THR A 296 17.06 -13.38 18.70
N GLY A 297 17.30 -13.44 20.02
CA GLY A 297 18.38 -14.23 20.60
C GLY A 297 19.79 -13.68 20.30
N GLY A 298 19.88 -12.41 19.91
CA GLY A 298 21.15 -11.73 19.64
C GLY A 298 21.65 -10.89 20.80
N VAL A 299 22.70 -10.11 20.55
CA VAL A 299 23.30 -9.19 21.51
C VAL A 299 23.46 -7.82 20.87
N VAL A 300 23.14 -6.75 21.61
CA VAL A 300 23.45 -5.38 21.17
C VAL A 300 24.95 -5.16 21.26
N ILE A 301 25.58 -4.96 20.11
CA ILE A 301 27.01 -4.64 20.04
C ILE A 301 27.17 -3.17 20.40
N SER A 302 27.74 -2.93 21.60
CA SER A 302 27.90 -1.61 22.19
C SER A 302 29.23 -1.51 22.91
N GLU A 303 29.97 -0.42 22.70
CA GLU A 303 31.19 -0.13 23.44
C GLU A 303 30.93 0.03 24.95
N GLU A 304 29.75 0.51 25.35
CA GLU A 304 29.35 0.58 26.76
C GLU A 304 29.31 -0.80 27.43
N LYS A 305 29.06 -1.86 26.64
CA LYS A 305 29.12 -3.26 27.08
C LYS A 305 30.49 -3.91 26.87
N GLY A 306 31.47 -3.15 26.39
CA GLY A 306 32.80 -3.68 26.04
C GLY A 306 32.82 -4.50 24.75
N LEU A 307 31.81 -4.38 23.89
CA LEU A 307 31.70 -5.08 22.62
C LEU A 307 32.00 -4.11 21.47
N ALA A 308 33.02 -4.41 20.68
CA ALA A 308 33.36 -3.66 19.48
C ALA A 308 32.89 -4.39 18.23
N LEU A 309 32.55 -3.63 17.19
CA LEU A 309 32.02 -4.16 15.95
C LEU A 309 33.01 -5.09 15.23
N GLU A 310 34.32 -4.79 15.33
CA GLU A 310 35.39 -5.60 14.75
C GLU A 310 35.53 -6.99 15.41
N SER A 311 35.07 -7.11 16.65
CA SER A 311 35.12 -8.37 17.42
C SER A 311 33.81 -9.16 17.34
N ALA A 312 32.83 -8.72 16.53
CA ALA A 312 31.55 -9.38 16.40
C ALA A 312 31.70 -10.82 15.88
N THR A 313 30.93 -11.73 16.47
CA THR A 313 30.89 -13.14 16.08
C THR A 313 29.49 -13.52 15.63
N LEU A 314 29.35 -14.64 14.90
CA LEU A 314 28.03 -15.14 14.47
C LEU A 314 27.10 -15.45 15.65
N GLU A 315 27.66 -15.85 16.80
CA GLU A 315 26.88 -16.17 18.00
C GLU A 315 26.28 -14.92 18.67
N MET A 316 26.77 -13.72 18.35
CA MET A 316 26.24 -12.45 18.83
C MET A 316 25.09 -11.94 17.94
N LEU A 317 24.94 -12.51 16.74
CA LEU A 317 23.86 -12.12 15.83
C LEU A 317 22.55 -12.75 16.26
N GLY A 318 21.49 -11.94 16.23
CA GLY A 318 20.13 -12.46 16.34
C GLY A 318 19.71 -13.19 15.07
N SER A 319 18.59 -13.90 15.16
CA SER A 319 17.94 -14.52 13.99
C SER A 319 16.42 -14.54 14.16
N ALA A 320 15.71 -14.76 13.06
CA ALA A 320 14.27 -14.89 13.02
C ALA A 320 13.88 -15.88 11.91
N GLU A 321 12.63 -16.32 11.89
CA GLU A 321 12.12 -17.14 10.77
C GLU A 321 11.99 -16.26 9.52
N LYS A 322 11.39 -15.06 9.67
CA LYS A 322 11.21 -14.12 8.56
C LYS A 322 11.36 -12.67 9.01
N ILE A 323 11.86 -11.84 8.10
CA ILE A 323 11.83 -10.38 8.24
C ILE A 323 11.26 -9.77 6.97
N THR A 324 10.33 -8.83 7.18
CA THR A 324 9.77 -7.99 6.11
C THR A 324 10.05 -6.53 6.44
N ILE A 325 10.59 -5.78 5.47
CA ILE A 325 10.90 -4.35 5.64
C ILE A 325 10.27 -3.58 4.47
N ASP A 326 9.37 -2.70 4.78
CA ASP A 326 8.83 -1.72 3.84
C ASP A 326 9.54 -0.36 3.95
N LYS A 327 9.00 0.68 3.34
CA LYS A 327 9.59 2.04 3.42
C LYS A 327 9.52 2.65 4.82
N ASP A 328 8.59 2.23 5.66
CA ASP A 328 8.28 2.85 6.94
C ASP A 328 8.52 1.91 8.13
N ASN A 329 8.41 0.59 7.94
CA ASN A 329 8.37 -0.38 9.01
C ASN A 329 9.33 -1.55 8.80
N THR A 330 9.72 -2.18 9.89
CA THR A 330 10.42 -3.48 9.93
C THR A 330 9.63 -4.43 10.82
N THR A 331 9.24 -5.57 10.27
CA THR A 331 8.50 -6.64 10.97
C THR A 331 9.40 -7.86 11.12
N ILE A 332 9.58 -8.31 12.36
CA ILE A 332 10.31 -9.54 12.73
C ILE A 332 9.27 -10.59 13.12
N VAL A 333 9.27 -11.72 12.45
CA VAL A 333 8.34 -12.83 12.67
C VAL A 333 9.12 -14.02 13.22
N ASN A 334 8.65 -14.58 14.30
CA ASN A 334 9.20 -15.74 14.97
C ASN A 334 10.70 -15.59 15.26
N GLY A 335 11.02 -14.60 16.14
CA GLY A 335 12.39 -14.37 16.61
C GLY A 335 12.92 -15.61 17.35
N ALA A 336 14.22 -15.88 17.21
CA ALA A 336 14.88 -17.04 17.83
C ALA A 336 15.26 -16.83 19.31
N GLY A 337 14.74 -15.79 19.94
CA GLY A 337 14.98 -15.52 21.36
C GLY A 337 14.36 -16.57 22.28
N ASP A 338 14.93 -16.69 23.49
CA ASP A 338 14.39 -17.58 24.50
C ASP A 338 13.11 -17.00 25.11
N LYS A 339 12.06 -17.80 25.18
CA LYS A 339 10.78 -17.39 25.70
C LYS A 339 10.83 -16.89 27.14
N ASP A 340 11.60 -17.56 27.99
CA ASP A 340 11.78 -17.14 29.38
C ASP A 340 12.48 -15.76 29.45
N GLY A 341 13.41 -15.48 28.54
CA GLY A 341 14.07 -14.18 28.40
C GLY A 341 13.07 -13.08 28.01
N ILE A 342 12.17 -13.36 27.06
CA ILE A 342 11.14 -12.44 26.60
C ILE A 342 10.13 -12.17 27.73
N ASP A 343 9.66 -13.20 28.44
CA ASP A 343 8.70 -13.08 29.56
C ASP A 343 9.31 -12.29 30.73
N ASN A 344 10.58 -12.51 31.02
CA ASN A 344 11.31 -11.72 32.03
C ASN A 344 11.38 -10.24 31.63
N ARG A 345 11.65 -9.95 30.33
CA ARG A 345 11.70 -8.58 29.84
C ARG A 345 10.33 -7.90 29.90
N VAL A 346 9.28 -8.59 29.52
CA VAL A 346 7.88 -8.13 29.65
C VAL A 346 7.57 -7.79 31.12
N THR A 347 7.94 -8.65 32.06
CA THR A 347 7.74 -8.42 33.50
C THR A 347 8.53 -7.19 33.98
N GLN A 348 9.75 -6.99 33.50
CA GLN A 348 10.56 -5.82 33.81
C GLN A 348 9.90 -4.51 33.32
N ILE A 349 9.39 -4.49 32.07
CA ILE A 349 8.71 -3.32 31.53
C ILE A 349 7.42 -3.02 32.31
N ARG A 350 6.63 -4.03 32.68
CA ARG A 350 5.45 -3.85 33.54
C ARG A 350 5.79 -3.21 34.88
N SER A 351 6.86 -3.66 35.51
CA SER A 351 7.35 -3.06 36.78
C SER A 351 7.83 -1.61 36.58
N GLN A 352 8.37 -1.25 35.44
CA GLN A 352 8.73 0.14 35.10
C GLN A 352 7.47 1.01 34.93
N ILE A 353 6.41 0.51 34.28
CA ILE A 353 5.12 1.20 34.11
C ILE A 353 4.50 1.52 35.49
N GLU A 354 4.55 0.58 36.43
CA GLU A 354 4.01 0.78 37.77
C GLU A 354 4.80 1.84 38.59
N LYS A 355 6.09 1.94 38.36
CA LYS A 355 6.99 2.81 39.14
C LYS A 355 7.12 4.22 38.55
N THR A 356 6.83 4.42 37.28
CA THR A 356 6.97 5.74 36.64
C THR A 356 5.88 6.71 37.11
N THR A 357 6.31 7.93 37.39
CA THR A 357 5.42 9.05 37.74
C THR A 357 5.10 9.96 36.56
N SER A 358 5.79 9.77 35.43
CA SER A 358 5.60 10.53 34.21
C SER A 358 4.54 9.85 33.33
N ASP A 359 3.47 10.55 32.99
CA ASP A 359 2.44 10.02 32.11
C ASP A 359 2.97 9.75 30.70
N TYR A 360 3.88 10.61 30.21
CA TYR A 360 4.53 10.42 28.94
C TYR A 360 5.45 9.16 28.90
N ASP A 361 6.22 8.93 29.98
CA ASP A 361 7.06 7.73 30.05
C ASP A 361 6.21 6.48 30.21
N ARG A 362 5.09 6.58 30.95
CA ARG A 362 4.11 5.50 31.09
C ARG A 362 3.54 5.09 29.74
N GLU A 363 3.10 6.06 28.93
CA GLU A 363 2.59 5.83 27.57
C GLU A 363 3.64 5.13 26.69
N LYS A 364 4.87 5.59 26.70
CA LYS A 364 5.95 5.00 25.90
C LYS A 364 6.39 3.61 26.38
N LEU A 365 6.31 3.34 27.66
CA LEU A 365 6.55 2.00 28.21
C LEU A 365 5.38 1.05 27.85
N GLN A 366 4.14 1.53 27.83
CA GLN A 366 2.98 0.75 27.40
C GLN A 366 3.08 0.39 25.91
N GLU A 367 3.45 1.36 25.04
CA GLU A 367 3.70 1.13 23.62
C GLU A 367 4.79 0.05 23.41
N ARG A 368 5.88 0.14 24.14
CA ARG A 368 6.97 -0.84 24.08
C ARG A 368 6.55 -2.23 24.58
N LEU A 369 5.76 -2.26 25.66
CA LEU A 369 5.17 -3.51 26.18
C LEU A 369 4.26 -4.16 25.15
N ALA A 370 3.39 -3.39 24.49
CA ALA A 370 2.48 -3.89 23.46
C ALA A 370 3.24 -4.51 22.28
N LYS A 371 4.32 -3.84 21.84
CA LYS A 371 5.17 -4.36 20.74
C LYS A 371 5.88 -5.67 21.08
N LEU A 372 6.34 -5.84 22.32
CA LEU A 372 7.08 -7.04 22.74
C LEU A 372 6.17 -8.19 23.17
N ALA A 373 5.09 -7.89 23.92
CA ALA A 373 4.19 -8.90 24.48
C ALA A 373 3.06 -9.32 23.53
N GLY A 374 2.74 -8.51 22.54
CA GLY A 374 1.63 -8.75 21.60
C GLY A 374 1.91 -9.85 20.58
N GLY A 375 3.17 -10.15 20.31
CA GLY A 375 3.56 -11.08 19.24
C GLY A 375 3.15 -10.59 17.86
N VAL A 376 3.18 -11.49 16.88
CA VAL A 376 2.72 -11.28 15.50
C VAL A 376 1.70 -12.36 15.16
N ALA A 377 0.48 -11.96 14.78
CA ALA A 377 -0.46 -12.90 14.19
C ALA A 377 -0.08 -13.14 12.73
N VAL A 378 0.16 -14.39 12.38
CA VAL A 378 0.46 -14.78 11.01
C VAL A 378 -0.77 -15.46 10.43
N LEU A 379 -1.35 -14.84 9.39
CA LEU A 379 -2.45 -15.41 8.65
C LEU A 379 -1.88 -16.21 7.48
N TYR A 380 -1.86 -17.53 7.62
CA TYR A 380 -1.38 -18.46 6.60
C TYR A 380 -2.49 -18.72 5.59
N VAL A 381 -2.24 -18.35 4.33
CA VAL A 381 -3.18 -18.54 3.22
C VAL A 381 -2.89 -19.86 2.52
N GLY A 382 -3.88 -20.75 2.47
CA GLY A 382 -3.80 -22.02 1.77
C GLY A 382 -4.65 -22.05 0.50
N ALA A 383 -4.13 -22.68 -0.56
CA ALA A 383 -4.84 -22.89 -1.82
C ALA A 383 -4.37 -24.16 -2.54
N ALA A 384 -5.13 -24.60 -3.55
CA ALA A 384 -4.81 -25.80 -4.32
C ALA A 384 -3.80 -25.54 -5.46
N SER A 385 -3.64 -24.30 -5.88
CA SER A 385 -2.71 -23.89 -6.95
C SER A 385 -2.03 -22.56 -6.60
N GLU A 386 -0.86 -22.33 -7.21
CA GLU A 386 -0.10 -21.08 -7.03
C GLU A 386 -0.89 -19.84 -7.47
N VAL A 387 -1.64 -19.94 -8.57
CA VAL A 387 -2.48 -18.84 -9.08
C VAL A 387 -3.59 -18.49 -8.08
N GLU A 388 -4.27 -19.52 -7.52
CA GLU A 388 -5.29 -19.33 -6.49
C GLU A 388 -4.67 -18.79 -5.18
N MET A 389 -3.49 -19.26 -4.82
CA MET A 389 -2.74 -18.80 -3.65
C MET A 389 -2.48 -17.31 -3.72
N LYS A 390 -1.93 -16.83 -4.85
CA LYS A 390 -1.60 -15.43 -5.04
C LYS A 390 -2.87 -14.55 -5.00
N GLU A 391 -3.94 -14.94 -5.72
CA GLU A 391 -5.21 -14.19 -5.70
C GLU A 391 -5.82 -14.12 -4.29
N LYS A 392 -5.78 -15.22 -3.56
CA LYS A 392 -6.33 -15.28 -2.21
C LYS A 392 -5.49 -14.48 -1.22
N LYS A 393 -4.17 -14.47 -1.38
CA LYS A 393 -3.25 -13.68 -0.56
C LYS A 393 -3.47 -12.18 -0.77
N ASP A 394 -3.54 -11.71 -2.02
CA ASP A 394 -3.82 -10.31 -2.35
C ASP A 394 -5.16 -9.87 -1.70
N ARG A 395 -6.19 -10.69 -1.80
CA ARG A 395 -7.52 -10.42 -1.22
C ARG A 395 -7.51 -10.39 0.32
N VAL A 396 -6.67 -11.20 0.96
CA VAL A 396 -6.49 -11.16 2.42
C VAL A 396 -5.72 -9.90 2.84
N GLU A 397 -4.71 -9.50 2.08
CA GLU A 397 -3.94 -8.26 2.33
C GLU A 397 -4.84 -7.02 2.21
N ASP A 398 -5.68 -6.94 1.17
CA ASP A 398 -6.68 -5.87 1.00
C ASP A 398 -7.65 -5.81 2.18
N ALA A 399 -8.19 -6.97 2.58
CA ALA A 399 -9.12 -7.04 3.70
C ALA A 399 -8.48 -6.64 5.03
N LEU A 400 -7.22 -6.99 5.26
CA LEU A 400 -6.47 -6.58 6.44
C LEU A 400 -6.23 -5.07 6.45
N SER A 401 -5.83 -4.50 5.30
CA SER A 401 -5.59 -3.06 5.15
C SER A 401 -6.87 -2.25 5.34
N ALA A 402 -7.98 -2.69 4.75
CA ALA A 402 -9.31 -2.08 4.96
C ALA A 402 -9.74 -2.12 6.44
N THR A 403 -9.46 -3.24 7.12
CA THR A 403 -9.78 -3.38 8.54
C THR A 403 -8.96 -2.41 9.40
N ARG A 404 -7.67 -2.26 9.13
CA ARG A 404 -6.81 -1.27 9.82
C ARG A 404 -7.30 0.15 9.56
N ALA A 405 -7.60 0.50 8.31
CA ALA A 405 -8.14 1.81 7.94
C ALA A 405 -9.46 2.13 8.65
N ALA A 406 -10.31 1.12 8.87
CA ALA A 406 -11.57 1.27 9.60
C ALA A 406 -11.35 1.45 11.12
N VAL A 407 -10.38 0.79 11.70
CA VAL A 407 -10.01 0.99 13.12
C VAL A 407 -9.45 2.41 13.34
N GLU A 408 -8.74 2.97 12.34
CA GLU A 408 -8.17 4.32 12.44
C GLU A 408 -9.21 5.45 12.33
N GLU A 409 -10.11 5.41 11.33
CA GLU A 409 -11.01 6.53 11.02
C GLU A 409 -12.51 6.16 11.09
N GLY A 410 -12.83 4.94 11.54
CA GLY A 410 -14.22 4.46 11.59
C GLY A 410 -14.74 3.97 10.24
N THR A 411 -16.05 3.69 10.22
CA THR A 411 -16.76 3.15 9.05
C THR A 411 -17.92 4.03 8.61
N VAL A 412 -18.24 3.97 7.32
CA VAL A 412 -19.36 4.66 6.68
C VAL A 412 -20.25 3.65 5.95
N PRO A 413 -21.48 4.00 5.56
CA PRO A 413 -22.30 3.16 4.69
C PRO A 413 -21.56 2.85 3.39
N GLY A 414 -21.44 1.56 3.07
CA GLY A 414 -20.61 1.08 1.98
C GLY A 414 -21.25 1.23 0.59
N GLY A 415 -20.56 0.66 -0.42
CA GLY A 415 -21.07 0.62 -1.79
C GLY A 415 -21.21 1.99 -2.45
N GLY A 416 -20.46 2.99 -2.01
CA GLY A 416 -20.52 4.36 -2.54
C GLY A 416 -21.65 5.22 -1.95
N VAL A 417 -22.42 4.73 -0.99
CA VAL A 417 -23.54 5.47 -0.39
C VAL A 417 -23.06 6.68 0.40
N ALA A 418 -21.92 6.59 1.09
CA ALA A 418 -21.33 7.73 1.80
C ALA A 418 -21.10 8.94 0.88
N TYR A 419 -20.64 8.73 -0.35
CA TYR A 419 -20.52 9.79 -1.35
C TYR A 419 -21.86 10.38 -1.76
N ILE A 420 -22.90 9.52 -1.95
CA ILE A 420 -24.25 9.99 -2.31
C ILE A 420 -24.83 10.88 -1.20
N ARG A 421 -24.58 10.56 0.08
CA ARG A 421 -24.99 11.41 1.22
C ARG A 421 -24.27 12.76 1.23
N ALA A 422 -22.99 12.78 0.88
CA ALA A 422 -22.20 14.00 0.81
C ALA A 422 -22.69 14.99 -0.28
N ILE A 423 -23.44 14.54 -1.28
CA ILE A 423 -24.00 15.41 -2.32
C ILE A 423 -24.85 16.54 -1.73
N ALA A 424 -25.60 16.28 -0.66
CA ALA A 424 -26.44 17.26 0.00
C ALA A 424 -25.65 18.47 0.50
N GLU A 425 -24.41 18.27 0.95
CA GLU A 425 -23.51 19.35 1.41
C GLU A 425 -23.03 20.26 0.26
N LEU A 426 -23.08 19.76 -0.98
CA LEU A 426 -22.68 20.51 -2.18
C LEU A 426 -23.86 21.24 -2.86
N GLU A 427 -25.13 20.95 -2.52
CA GLU A 427 -26.30 21.48 -3.24
C GLU A 427 -26.40 23.00 -3.27
N ASN A 428 -26.02 23.65 -2.16
CA ASN A 428 -26.06 25.10 -2.01
C ASN A 428 -24.68 25.76 -2.07
N MET A 429 -23.64 24.98 -2.35
CA MET A 429 -22.26 25.47 -2.39
C MET A 429 -22.02 26.22 -3.70
N LYS A 430 -21.42 27.42 -3.60
CA LYS A 430 -21.06 28.25 -4.75
C LYS A 430 -19.58 28.61 -4.66
N GLY A 431 -18.95 28.71 -5.82
CA GLY A 431 -17.61 29.29 -5.96
C GLY A 431 -17.62 30.81 -5.96
N ASP A 432 -16.44 31.39 -5.99
CA ASP A 432 -16.27 32.86 -6.08
C ASP A 432 -16.59 33.39 -7.49
N ASN A 433 -16.65 32.49 -8.48
CA ASN A 433 -17.07 32.75 -9.87
C ASN A 433 -17.78 31.52 -10.47
N ASP A 434 -18.25 31.65 -11.73
CA ASP A 434 -19.01 30.60 -12.41
C ASP A 434 -18.16 29.35 -12.70
N ASP A 435 -16.88 29.52 -13.00
CA ASP A 435 -15.98 28.38 -13.28
C ASP A 435 -15.64 27.60 -12.00
N GLU A 436 -15.47 28.28 -10.86
CA GLU A 436 -15.35 27.57 -9.56
C GLU A 436 -16.65 26.83 -9.22
N THR A 437 -17.81 27.44 -9.46
CA THR A 437 -19.11 26.79 -9.25
C THR A 437 -19.23 25.55 -10.15
N THR A 438 -18.76 25.63 -11.40
CA THR A 438 -18.69 24.49 -12.31
C THR A 438 -17.76 23.40 -11.78
N GLY A 439 -16.63 23.77 -11.15
CA GLY A 439 -15.73 22.84 -10.47
C GLY A 439 -16.43 22.04 -9.36
N ILE A 440 -17.29 22.70 -8.59
CA ILE A 440 -18.10 22.05 -7.55
C ILE A 440 -19.10 21.06 -8.17
N GLU A 441 -19.78 21.43 -9.25
CA GLU A 441 -20.70 20.55 -9.96
C GLU A 441 -20.02 19.33 -10.62
N ILE A 442 -18.74 19.47 -11.02
CA ILE A 442 -17.92 18.34 -11.49
C ILE A 442 -17.79 17.27 -10.40
N ILE A 443 -17.42 17.66 -9.17
CA ILE A 443 -17.30 16.74 -8.04
C ILE A 443 -18.65 16.14 -7.67
N LYS A 444 -19.69 16.95 -7.58
CA LYS A 444 -21.05 16.49 -7.28
C LYS A 444 -21.52 15.37 -8.22
N ARG A 445 -21.15 15.47 -9.50
CA ARG A 445 -21.44 14.42 -10.49
C ARG A 445 -20.50 13.22 -10.36
N ALA A 446 -19.21 13.47 -10.14
CA ALA A 446 -18.20 12.42 -10.13
C ALA A 446 -18.37 11.44 -8.96
N ILE A 447 -18.80 11.92 -7.79
CA ILE A 447 -18.96 11.08 -6.59
C ILE A 447 -20.17 10.13 -6.67
N GLU A 448 -21.02 10.21 -7.70
CA GLU A 448 -22.04 9.20 -8.00
C GLU A 448 -21.47 7.97 -8.72
N GLU A 449 -20.33 8.10 -9.42
CA GLU A 449 -19.82 7.07 -10.32
C GLU A 449 -19.40 5.76 -9.61
N PRO A 450 -18.83 5.73 -8.39
CA PRO A 450 -18.56 4.47 -7.71
C PRO A 450 -19.81 3.59 -7.55
N LEU A 451 -20.92 4.16 -7.07
CA LEU A 451 -22.18 3.43 -6.96
C LEU A 451 -22.73 3.03 -8.34
N ARG A 452 -22.68 3.94 -9.34
CA ARG A 452 -23.09 3.64 -10.72
C ARG A 452 -22.34 2.46 -11.30
N GLN A 453 -21.01 2.41 -11.09
CA GLN A 453 -20.17 1.33 -11.60
C GLN A 453 -20.46 0.00 -10.90
N ILE A 454 -20.66 -0.02 -9.59
CA ILE A 454 -21.08 -1.23 -8.85
C ILE A 454 -22.38 -1.80 -9.44
N ILE A 455 -23.35 -0.92 -9.72
CA ILE A 455 -24.63 -1.31 -10.30
C ILE A 455 -24.46 -1.81 -11.74
N ALA A 456 -23.66 -1.12 -12.56
CA ALA A 456 -23.36 -1.51 -13.94
C ALA A 456 -22.68 -2.90 -13.99
N ASN A 457 -21.73 -3.18 -13.09
CA ASN A 457 -21.09 -4.49 -12.98
C ASN A 457 -22.09 -5.58 -12.56
N SER A 458 -23.20 -5.21 -11.92
CA SER A 458 -24.31 -6.14 -11.62
C SER A 458 -25.29 -6.35 -12.77
N GLY A 459 -25.08 -5.67 -13.91
CA GLY A 459 -25.93 -5.77 -15.09
C GLY A 459 -27.23 -4.97 -14.98
N LYS A 460 -27.28 -3.97 -14.10
CA LYS A 460 -28.46 -3.12 -13.88
C LYS A 460 -28.23 -1.68 -14.36
N GLU A 461 -29.35 -0.94 -14.57
CA GLU A 461 -29.29 0.48 -14.89
C GLU A 461 -29.04 1.33 -13.64
N GLY A 462 -27.90 2.05 -13.63
CA GLY A 462 -27.44 2.79 -12.46
C GLY A 462 -28.28 4.03 -12.13
N ALA A 463 -28.82 4.73 -13.14
CA ALA A 463 -29.48 6.04 -12.93
C ALA A 463 -30.68 5.98 -11.97
N VAL A 464 -31.57 5.00 -12.16
CA VAL A 464 -32.78 4.82 -11.34
C VAL A 464 -32.42 4.41 -9.91
N ILE A 465 -31.41 3.54 -9.75
CA ILE A 465 -30.99 3.05 -8.43
C ILE A 465 -30.30 4.17 -7.65
N VAL A 466 -29.38 4.91 -8.27
CA VAL A 466 -28.71 6.06 -7.64
C VAL A 466 -29.73 7.11 -7.19
N GLN A 467 -30.72 7.45 -8.04
CA GLN A 467 -31.79 8.40 -7.68
C GLN A 467 -32.55 7.92 -6.44
N LYS A 468 -32.93 6.65 -6.39
CA LYS A 468 -33.64 6.08 -5.24
C LYS A 468 -32.79 6.05 -3.96
N VAL A 469 -31.49 5.78 -4.08
CA VAL A 469 -30.56 5.87 -2.94
C VAL A 469 -30.43 7.30 -2.48
N ARG A 470 -30.35 8.29 -3.37
CA ARG A 470 -30.27 9.72 -3.05
C ARG A 470 -31.52 10.23 -2.32
N GLU A 471 -32.71 9.74 -2.66
CA GLU A 471 -33.97 10.05 -1.99
C GLU A 471 -34.08 9.43 -0.59
N GLY A 472 -33.29 8.39 -0.31
CA GLY A 472 -33.21 7.76 0.99
C GLY A 472 -32.37 8.55 1.99
N SER A 473 -32.41 8.16 3.25
CA SER A 473 -31.68 8.82 4.35
C SER A 473 -30.72 7.86 5.07
N ALA A 474 -29.76 8.41 5.77
CA ALA A 474 -28.78 7.67 6.60
C ALA A 474 -28.18 6.47 5.83
N ASP A 475 -28.27 5.28 6.39
CA ASP A 475 -27.65 4.05 5.91
C ASP A 475 -28.44 3.31 4.85
N PHE A 476 -29.57 3.89 4.37
CA PHE A 476 -30.36 3.30 3.30
C PHE A 476 -29.57 3.28 1.99
N GLY A 477 -29.38 2.10 1.41
CA GLY A 477 -28.61 1.94 0.18
C GLY A 477 -29.07 0.73 -0.64
N TYR A 478 -28.33 0.46 -1.71
CA TYR A 478 -28.58 -0.68 -2.58
C TYR A 478 -27.47 -1.72 -2.41
N ASN A 479 -27.85 -2.90 -1.90
CA ASN A 479 -26.95 -4.04 -1.82
C ASN A 479 -26.92 -4.76 -3.18
N ALA A 480 -25.84 -4.55 -3.95
CA ALA A 480 -25.71 -5.14 -5.29
C ALA A 480 -25.54 -6.67 -5.28
N ARG A 481 -25.15 -7.28 -4.13
CA ARG A 481 -25.06 -8.74 -3.99
C ARG A 481 -26.45 -9.37 -3.93
N THR A 482 -27.33 -8.82 -3.08
CA THR A 482 -28.70 -9.33 -2.85
C THR A 482 -29.72 -8.70 -3.78
N GLU A 483 -29.36 -7.62 -4.50
CA GLU A 483 -30.21 -6.80 -5.36
C GLU A 483 -31.39 -6.15 -4.61
N LYS A 484 -31.18 -5.78 -3.33
CA LYS A 484 -32.21 -5.18 -2.47
C LYS A 484 -31.81 -3.79 -1.99
N PHE A 485 -32.82 -2.98 -1.74
CA PHE A 485 -32.68 -1.74 -0.98
C PHE A 485 -32.87 -2.05 0.50
N GLU A 486 -31.90 -1.71 1.32
CA GLU A 486 -31.87 -2.07 2.75
C GLU A 486 -30.98 -1.12 3.54
N ASN A 487 -31.01 -1.24 4.88
CA ASN A 487 -30.04 -0.57 5.74
C ASN A 487 -28.69 -1.30 5.61
N LEU A 488 -27.70 -0.60 5.07
CA LEU A 488 -26.38 -1.19 4.77
C LEU A 488 -25.56 -1.47 6.02
N TYR A 489 -25.72 -0.69 7.09
CA TYR A 489 -25.09 -0.97 8.38
C TYR A 489 -25.60 -2.27 9.00
N GLU A 490 -26.94 -2.47 9.01
CA GLU A 490 -27.56 -3.68 9.54
C GLU A 490 -27.18 -4.94 8.76
N THR A 491 -27.01 -4.80 7.45
CA THR A 491 -26.62 -5.91 6.57
C THR A 491 -25.10 -6.10 6.45
N GLY A 492 -24.31 -5.26 7.14
CA GLY A 492 -22.86 -5.32 7.19
C GLY A 492 -22.16 -4.84 5.92
N VAL A 493 -22.85 -4.08 5.03
CA VAL A 493 -22.24 -3.46 3.85
C VAL A 493 -21.69 -2.09 4.26
N ILE A 494 -20.46 -2.10 4.75
CA ILE A 494 -19.78 -0.92 5.31
C ILE A 494 -18.39 -0.77 4.70
N ASP A 495 -17.96 0.47 4.48
CA ASP A 495 -16.63 0.80 3.95
C ASP A 495 -15.83 1.58 4.99
N PRO A 496 -14.49 1.47 5.03
CA PRO A 496 -13.65 2.32 5.88
C PRO A 496 -13.73 3.79 5.43
N ALA A 497 -13.93 4.69 6.38
CA ALA A 497 -14.00 6.13 6.10
C ALA A 497 -12.68 6.65 5.49
N LYS A 498 -11.53 6.17 5.98
CA LYS A 498 -10.20 6.50 5.44
C LYS A 498 -10.08 6.12 3.97
N VAL A 499 -10.45 4.90 3.59
CA VAL A 499 -10.41 4.41 2.20
C VAL A 499 -11.26 5.30 1.30
N THR A 500 -12.52 5.57 1.71
CA THR A 500 -13.45 6.42 0.98
C THR A 500 -12.89 7.84 0.79
N ARG A 501 -12.32 8.45 1.82
CA ARG A 501 -11.74 9.79 1.78
C ARG A 501 -10.51 9.86 0.89
N VAL A 502 -9.53 8.99 1.11
CA VAL A 502 -8.24 8.97 0.40
C VAL A 502 -8.44 8.73 -1.10
N ALA A 503 -9.38 7.86 -1.47
CA ALA A 503 -9.71 7.61 -2.87
C ALA A 503 -10.16 8.90 -3.60
N LEU A 504 -10.98 9.73 -2.96
CA LEU A 504 -11.42 11.01 -3.54
C LEU A 504 -10.30 12.05 -3.56
N GLU A 505 -9.51 12.16 -2.50
CA GLU A 505 -8.39 13.11 -2.41
C GLU A 505 -7.36 12.87 -3.52
N ASN A 506 -6.91 11.63 -3.69
CA ASN A 506 -5.92 11.26 -4.69
C ASN A 506 -6.47 11.41 -6.12
N ALA A 507 -7.72 11.00 -6.35
CA ALA A 507 -8.38 11.18 -7.63
C ALA A 507 -8.50 12.65 -8.03
N ALA A 508 -8.95 13.51 -7.13
CA ALA A 508 -9.14 14.93 -7.39
C ALA A 508 -7.81 15.67 -7.57
N SER A 509 -6.79 15.32 -6.81
CA SER A 509 -5.45 15.89 -6.93
C SER A 509 -4.89 15.71 -8.34
N ILE A 510 -4.86 14.49 -8.84
CA ILE A 510 -4.34 14.18 -10.17
C ILE A 510 -5.27 14.74 -11.27
N ALA A 511 -6.59 14.63 -11.10
CA ALA A 511 -7.54 15.18 -12.07
C ALA A 511 -7.42 16.70 -12.19
N GLY A 512 -7.21 17.42 -11.09
CA GLY A 512 -6.97 18.87 -11.08
C GLY A 512 -5.71 19.26 -11.85
N MET A 513 -4.61 18.51 -11.70
CA MET A 513 -3.38 18.71 -12.47
C MET A 513 -3.60 18.40 -13.94
N PHE A 514 -4.30 17.31 -14.25
CA PHE A 514 -4.64 16.95 -15.63
C PHE A 514 -5.43 18.07 -16.33
N LEU A 515 -6.47 18.58 -15.71
CA LEU A 515 -7.34 19.63 -16.28
C LEU A 515 -6.59 20.94 -16.54
N SER A 516 -5.58 21.27 -15.73
CA SER A 516 -4.75 22.46 -15.87
C SER A 516 -3.57 22.27 -16.84
N THR A 517 -3.38 21.07 -17.41
CA THR A 517 -2.30 20.78 -18.37
C THR A 517 -2.62 21.37 -19.74
N GLU A 518 -1.66 22.11 -20.31
CA GLU A 518 -1.75 22.74 -21.61
C GLU A 518 -0.83 22.10 -22.64
N CYS A 519 0.32 21.59 -22.20
CA CYS A 519 1.37 21.07 -23.05
C CYS A 519 1.89 19.75 -22.53
N VAL A 520 2.17 18.81 -23.43
CA VAL A 520 2.74 17.51 -23.11
C VAL A 520 3.98 17.26 -23.96
N ILE A 521 5.07 16.82 -23.33
CA ILE A 521 6.38 16.66 -23.97
C ILE A 521 6.86 15.22 -23.80
N THR A 522 7.18 14.56 -24.91
CA THR A 522 7.77 13.20 -24.91
C THR A 522 9.07 13.13 -25.69
N ASP A 523 9.82 12.05 -25.52
CA ASP A 523 10.94 11.73 -26.39
C ASP A 523 10.42 11.14 -27.70
N ILE A 524 10.99 11.57 -28.84
CA ILE A 524 10.73 10.95 -30.15
C ILE A 524 11.31 9.53 -30.12
N LYS A 525 10.51 8.53 -30.54
CA LYS A 525 11.00 7.16 -30.71
C LYS A 525 12.07 7.21 -31.85
N GLU A 526 13.32 6.91 -31.53
CA GLU A 526 14.29 6.62 -32.58
C GLU A 526 13.91 5.26 -33.16
N ASP A 527 13.51 5.24 -34.43
CA ASP A 527 13.47 4.00 -35.18
C ASP A 527 14.90 3.43 -35.17
N ASN A 528 15.16 2.43 -34.38
CA ASN A 528 16.37 1.63 -34.48
C ASN A 528 16.35 0.92 -35.84
N ALA A 529 16.76 1.64 -36.90
CA ALA A 529 17.17 1.02 -38.15
C ALA A 529 18.28 0.02 -37.77
N ALA A 530 17.99 -1.26 -37.90
CA ALA A 530 18.98 -2.31 -37.68
C ALA A 530 20.25 -1.93 -38.43
N PRO A 531 21.45 -2.04 -37.83
CA PRO A 531 22.67 -1.72 -38.51
C PRO A 531 22.74 -2.58 -39.78
N GLN A 532 22.67 -1.93 -40.94
CA GLN A 532 22.95 -2.57 -42.21
C GLN A 532 24.36 -3.14 -42.11
N MET A 533 24.47 -4.47 -42.03
CA MET A 533 25.76 -5.14 -42.19
C MET A 533 26.32 -4.70 -43.55
N PRO A 534 27.57 -4.19 -43.63
CA PRO A 534 28.18 -3.90 -44.91
C PRO A 534 28.30 -5.24 -45.64
N MET A 535 27.62 -5.34 -46.77
CA MET A 535 27.82 -6.42 -47.75
C MET A 535 29.28 -6.42 -48.14
N GLY A 536 30.05 -7.36 -47.55
CA GLY A 536 31.42 -7.61 -47.95
C GLY A 536 31.46 -8.04 -49.41
N GLY A 537 31.97 -7.13 -50.26
CA GLY A 537 32.21 -7.39 -51.66
C GLY A 537 33.20 -8.54 -51.82
N GLY A 538 32.73 -9.64 -52.40
CA GLY A 538 33.56 -10.75 -52.84
C GLY A 538 34.54 -10.27 -53.92
N GLY A 539 35.82 -10.19 -53.55
CA GLY A 539 36.96 -10.07 -54.47
C GLY A 539 37.44 -11.45 -54.88
N MET A 540 37.02 -11.86 -56.05
CA MET A 540 37.54 -13.02 -56.76
C MET A 540 38.81 -12.60 -57.50
N GLY A 541 39.90 -13.27 -57.25
CA GLY A 541 41.15 -13.17 -58.00
C GLY A 541 42.07 -14.28 -57.54
N GLY A 542 42.30 -15.28 -58.15
CA GLY A 542 42.73 -15.72 -59.44
C GLY A 542 44.26 -15.82 -59.54
N MET A 543 44.71 -17.10 -59.63
CA MET A 543 45.90 -17.51 -60.33
C MET A 543 47.31 -17.15 -59.78
N MET A 544 48.02 -18.06 -59.36
CA MET A 544 49.02 -19.02 -59.89
C MET A 544 49.71 -19.73 -58.78
#